data_612e53fdb15c5a7414d582fbc605441a
#
_entry.id   612e53fdb15c5a7414d582fbc605441a
#
_cell.length_a   1.000
_cell.length_b   1.000
_cell.length_c   1.000
_cell.angle_alpha   90.00
_cell.angle_beta   90.00
_cell.angle_gamma   90.00
#
_symmetry.space_group_name_H-M   'P 1'
#
loop_
_entity.id
_entity.type
_entity.pdbx_description
1 polymer ?
#
loop_
_entity_poly.entity_id
_entity_poly.type
_entity_poly.pdbx_seq_one_letter_code
_entity_poly.pdbx_strand_id
1 'polypeptide(L)'
;MKALLKALGPGLLFASMAIGTSHLVLSTKAGAQYGWVMVIPIVLANLLKYPFFEFGIRYTTVTEKSLIEGYTNLGKTYLYIYAFVTLISTFTILAALYVVTAGLFMNLFDVSSVGAGVISLGLFVFIGLILIIGKYRFLENSLKAVITILFIALLVTTVMVLQKGPVPDAASYQRPEIFNEVGILFLIGLVGWMPTAVEASGWVSLWGMENLKTMKNKPTLKLALQEFNVGYILTAVLALFFMIIGWMTLYGTGTELSGNAVVFADQLVNLFTTHIGNWAYFFIAVAAFATMFSTCMTAHDAISRVSLDVLQKLYPKKNIYNQKHAFALMVIAMAWINWIVISLFSANMGDLVGLATFVSFVFAPLLGWMNLKTVTGKDVPKEHQPKMGLKMLTYCGMIFLSLFALYYCWMLLV
;
A
#
# COMPACT_ATOMS: atom_id res chain seq x y z
N MET A 1 9.54 -25.75 1.73
CA MET A 1 8.18 -25.36 1.32
C MET A 1 7.16 -25.41 2.48
N LYS A 2 6.93 -26.56 3.16
CA LYS A 2 5.97 -26.64 4.30
C LYS A 2 6.27 -25.66 5.46
N ALA A 3 7.54 -25.41 5.81
CA ALA A 3 7.92 -24.46 6.86
C ALA A 3 7.62 -23.01 6.45
N LEU A 4 7.88 -22.65 5.20
CA LEU A 4 7.59 -21.33 4.64
C LEU A 4 6.08 -21.07 4.64
N LEU A 5 5.26 -22.04 4.19
CA LEU A 5 3.80 -21.91 4.19
C LEU A 5 3.20 -21.77 5.61
N LYS A 6 3.84 -22.38 6.62
CA LYS A 6 3.44 -22.20 8.03
C LYS A 6 3.90 -20.88 8.63
N ALA A 7 4.96 -20.27 8.08
CA ALA A 7 5.50 -18.99 8.52
C ALA A 7 4.86 -17.78 7.80
N LEU A 8 4.05 -18.03 6.75
CA LEU A 8 3.34 -16.98 6.02
C LEU A 8 2.43 -16.17 6.97
N GLY A 9 2.80 -14.95 7.24
CA GLY A 9 2.08 -14.01 8.11
C GLY A 9 2.38 -12.56 7.75
N PRO A 10 3.44 -11.94 8.30
CA PRO A 10 3.72 -10.51 8.08
C PRO A 10 3.95 -10.11 6.62
N GLY A 11 4.62 -10.95 5.82
CA GLY A 11 4.82 -10.68 4.40
C GLY A 11 3.54 -10.80 3.58
N LEU A 12 2.62 -11.70 3.98
CA LEU A 12 1.33 -11.79 3.34
C LEU A 12 0.42 -10.61 3.69
N LEU A 13 0.46 -10.16 4.96
CA LEU A 13 -0.23 -8.94 5.38
C LEU A 13 0.34 -7.72 4.65
N PHE A 14 1.68 -7.66 4.47
CA PHE A 14 2.32 -6.67 3.63
C PHE A 14 1.77 -6.72 2.20
N ALA A 15 1.73 -7.89 1.57
CA ALA A 15 1.20 -8.04 0.22
C ALA A 15 -0.28 -7.59 0.13
N SER A 16 -1.11 -8.00 1.08
CA SER A 16 -2.53 -7.59 1.13
C SER A 16 -2.71 -6.08 1.25
N MET A 17 -1.90 -5.43 2.07
CA MET A 17 -1.94 -3.99 2.23
C MET A 17 -1.39 -3.26 0.99
N ALA A 18 -0.32 -3.77 0.40
CA ALA A 18 0.34 -3.15 -0.74
C ALA A 18 -0.49 -3.29 -2.04
N ILE A 19 -1.14 -4.44 -2.24
CA ILE A 19 -1.97 -4.71 -3.42
C ILE A 19 -3.34 -4.02 -3.24
N GLY A 20 -3.34 -2.71 -3.30
CA GLY A 20 -4.52 -1.87 -3.16
C GLY A 20 -4.56 -0.80 -4.26
N THR A 21 -4.81 0.43 -3.87
CA THR A 21 -4.90 1.59 -4.77
C THR A 21 -3.63 1.78 -5.62
N SER A 22 -2.43 1.52 -5.08
CA SER A 22 -1.17 1.58 -5.84
C SER A 22 -1.16 0.66 -7.06
N HIS A 23 -1.77 -0.51 -6.95
CA HIS A 23 -1.83 -1.51 -8.00
C HIS A 23 -3.07 -1.31 -8.89
N LEU A 24 -4.26 -1.36 -8.31
CA LEU A 24 -5.50 -1.24 -9.05
C LEU A 24 -5.64 0.11 -9.78
N VAL A 25 -5.30 1.21 -9.10
CA VAL A 25 -5.50 2.55 -9.67
C VAL A 25 -4.24 3.02 -10.37
N LEU A 26 -3.12 3.15 -9.63
CA LEU A 26 -1.95 3.84 -10.18
C LEU A 26 -1.21 3.00 -11.23
N SER A 27 -1.01 1.68 -11.02
CA SER A 27 -0.35 0.85 -12.03
C SER A 27 -1.19 0.71 -13.29
N THR A 28 -2.52 0.54 -13.17
CA THR A 28 -3.43 0.47 -14.32
C THR A 28 -3.43 1.80 -15.10
N LYS A 29 -3.52 2.94 -14.38
CA LYS A 29 -3.41 4.28 -15.01
C LYS A 29 -2.06 4.49 -15.66
N ALA A 30 -0.96 4.03 -15.05
CA ALA A 30 0.38 4.12 -15.62
C ALA A 30 0.45 3.46 -17.00
N GLY A 31 -0.04 2.22 -17.09
CA GLY A 31 -0.12 1.50 -18.37
C GLY A 31 -1.05 2.17 -19.37
N ALA A 32 -2.25 2.55 -18.94
CA ALA A 32 -3.28 3.16 -19.79
C ALA A 32 -2.87 4.51 -20.36
N GLN A 33 -2.19 5.36 -19.60
CA GLN A 33 -1.83 6.71 -20.01
C GLN A 33 -0.44 6.78 -20.69
N TYR A 34 0.56 6.09 -20.14
CA TYR A 34 1.95 6.24 -20.55
C TYR A 34 2.56 4.98 -21.21
N GLY A 35 1.80 3.88 -21.24
CA GLY A 35 2.21 2.64 -21.90
C GLY A 35 3.32 1.87 -21.19
N TRP A 36 4.03 1.03 -21.96
CA TRP A 36 5.01 0.08 -21.45
C TRP A 36 6.21 0.72 -20.73
N VAL A 37 6.55 1.97 -21.04
CA VAL A 37 7.68 2.66 -20.41
C VAL A 37 7.54 2.77 -18.88
N MET A 38 6.33 2.65 -18.37
CA MET A 38 6.03 2.66 -16.92
C MET A 38 6.49 1.40 -16.19
N VAL A 39 6.94 0.35 -16.90
CA VAL A 39 7.68 -0.77 -16.29
C VAL A 39 8.90 -0.26 -15.53
N ILE A 40 9.60 0.74 -16.09
CA ILE A 40 10.85 1.25 -15.52
C ILE A 40 10.63 1.86 -14.12
N PRO A 41 9.77 2.87 -13.93
CA PRO A 41 9.55 3.46 -12.60
C PRO A 41 8.93 2.45 -11.61
N ILE A 42 8.07 1.53 -12.06
CA ILE A 42 7.49 0.49 -11.20
C ILE A 42 8.59 -0.45 -10.66
N VAL A 43 9.46 -0.94 -11.54
CA VAL A 43 10.56 -1.85 -11.16
C VAL A 43 11.58 -1.11 -10.27
N LEU A 44 11.96 0.11 -10.65
CA LEU A 44 12.91 0.92 -9.87
C LEU A 44 12.36 1.24 -8.49
N ALA A 45 11.10 1.65 -8.36
CA ALA A 45 10.48 1.93 -7.07
C ALA A 45 10.49 0.69 -6.17
N ASN A 46 10.10 -0.48 -6.70
CA ASN A 46 10.14 -1.73 -5.94
C ASN A 46 11.58 -2.10 -5.53
N LEU A 47 12.54 -2.01 -6.44
CA LEU A 47 13.94 -2.36 -6.15
C LEU A 47 14.56 -1.44 -5.11
N LEU A 48 14.42 -0.12 -5.31
CA LEU A 48 15.09 0.89 -4.48
C LEU A 48 14.45 1.04 -3.09
N LYS A 49 13.15 0.77 -2.95
CA LYS A 49 12.44 0.81 -1.66
C LYS A 49 12.45 -0.54 -0.92
N TYR A 50 12.88 -1.63 -1.53
CA TYR A 50 12.97 -2.94 -0.89
C TYR A 50 13.66 -2.91 0.49
N PRO A 51 14.84 -2.29 0.65
CA PRO A 51 15.52 -2.27 1.94
C PRO A 51 14.70 -1.59 3.04
N PHE A 52 13.92 -0.56 2.70
CA PHE A 52 13.16 0.21 3.68
C PHE A 52 12.14 -0.65 4.42
N PHE A 53 11.53 -1.62 3.72
CA PHE A 53 10.56 -2.55 4.32
C PHE A 53 11.24 -3.76 4.97
N GLU A 54 12.30 -4.29 4.34
CA GLU A 54 13.09 -5.41 4.86
C GLU A 54 13.64 -5.11 6.26
N PHE A 55 14.05 -3.85 6.49
CA PHE A 55 14.57 -3.40 7.77
C PHE A 55 13.55 -3.49 8.91
N GLY A 56 12.25 -3.32 8.63
CA GLY A 56 11.19 -3.53 9.61
C GLY A 56 11.13 -4.98 10.09
N ILE A 57 11.15 -5.93 9.15
CA ILE A 57 11.17 -7.37 9.45
C ILE A 57 12.46 -7.76 10.17
N ARG A 58 13.61 -7.31 9.65
CA ARG A 58 14.93 -7.59 10.24
C ARG A 58 15.01 -7.14 11.68
N TYR A 59 14.68 -5.88 11.95
CA TYR A 59 14.73 -5.32 13.29
C TYR A 59 13.84 -6.11 14.25
N THR A 60 12.59 -6.33 13.89
CA THR A 60 11.61 -7.01 14.73
C THR A 60 11.98 -8.47 15.00
N THR A 61 12.44 -9.19 13.98
CA THR A 61 12.81 -10.61 14.16
C THR A 61 14.02 -10.78 15.07
N VAL A 62 14.98 -9.87 14.98
CA VAL A 62 16.24 -9.97 15.76
C VAL A 62 16.08 -9.44 17.19
N THR A 63 15.34 -8.36 17.36
CA THR A 63 15.26 -7.65 18.66
C THR A 63 13.99 -7.97 19.44
N GLU A 64 12.99 -8.54 18.80
CA GLU A 64 11.64 -8.73 19.34
C GLU A 64 10.97 -7.41 19.76
N LYS A 65 11.37 -6.31 19.12
CA LYS A 65 10.87 -4.96 19.35
C LYS A 65 10.28 -4.39 18.09
N SER A 66 9.35 -3.44 18.23
CA SER A 66 8.83 -2.70 17.08
C SER A 66 9.91 -1.76 16.50
N LEU A 67 9.83 -1.49 15.19
CA LEU A 67 10.70 -0.50 14.56
C LEU A 67 10.52 0.89 15.20
N ILE A 68 9.32 1.20 15.70
CA ILE A 68 9.01 2.45 16.40
C ILE A 68 9.75 2.52 17.74
N GLU A 69 9.92 1.38 18.43
CA GLU A 69 10.77 1.30 19.61
C GLU A 69 12.23 1.54 19.25
N GLY A 70 12.67 1.02 18.10
CA GLY A 70 13.99 1.31 17.55
C GLY A 70 14.22 2.80 17.32
N TYR A 71 13.25 3.53 16.77
CA TYR A 71 13.32 4.99 16.66
C TYR A 71 13.41 5.68 18.02
N THR A 72 12.65 5.20 19.00
CA THR A 72 12.71 5.73 20.37
C THR A 72 14.09 5.56 20.98
N ASN A 73 14.74 4.40 20.75
CA ASN A 73 16.10 4.10 21.21
C ASN A 73 17.17 4.95 20.51
N LEU A 74 16.94 5.37 19.26
CA LEU A 74 17.81 6.33 18.56
C LEU A 74 17.71 7.75 19.15
N GLY A 75 16.57 8.10 19.74
CA GLY A 75 16.34 9.39 20.41
C GLY A 75 14.94 9.95 20.18
N LYS A 76 14.52 10.86 21.05
CA LYS A 76 13.17 11.47 21.01
C LYS A 76 12.84 12.15 19.68
N THR A 77 13.82 12.76 19.02
CA THR A 77 13.64 13.43 17.73
C THR A 77 13.13 12.45 16.67
N TYR A 78 13.64 11.23 16.61
CA TYR A 78 13.21 10.22 15.65
C TYR A 78 11.76 9.77 15.93
N LEU A 79 11.40 9.62 17.20
CA LEU A 79 10.04 9.32 17.59
C LEU A 79 9.09 10.46 17.20
N TYR A 80 9.45 11.72 17.42
CA TYR A 80 8.62 12.87 17.04
C TYR A 80 8.47 12.98 15.52
N ILE A 81 9.52 12.74 14.75
CA ILE A 81 9.44 12.70 13.28
C ILE A 81 8.45 11.61 12.84
N TYR A 82 8.60 10.40 13.37
CA TYR A 82 7.72 9.31 13.00
C TYR A 82 6.26 9.57 13.46
N ALA A 83 6.07 10.14 14.63
CA ALA A 83 4.75 10.55 15.12
C ALA A 83 4.10 11.59 14.21
N PHE A 84 4.86 12.56 13.70
CA PHE A 84 4.38 13.56 12.76
C PHE A 84 3.99 12.94 11.43
N VAL A 85 4.83 12.06 10.86
CA VAL A 85 4.50 11.32 9.63
C VAL A 85 3.25 10.48 9.83
N THR A 86 3.17 9.73 10.93
CA THR A 86 1.98 8.91 11.26
C THR A 86 0.72 9.76 11.37
N LEU A 87 0.81 10.94 11.99
CA LEU A 87 -0.31 11.85 12.11
C LEU A 87 -0.84 12.27 10.73
N ILE A 88 0.05 12.71 9.83
CA ILE A 88 -0.35 13.13 8.48
C ILE A 88 -0.91 11.94 7.69
N SER A 89 -0.22 10.78 7.72
CA SER A 89 -0.67 9.57 7.04
C SER A 89 -2.04 9.08 7.54
N THR A 90 -2.34 9.29 8.83
CA THR A 90 -3.64 8.98 9.43
C THR A 90 -4.79 9.73 8.75
N PHE A 91 -4.58 10.98 8.34
CA PHE A 91 -5.60 11.80 7.69
C PHE A 91 -5.75 11.56 6.19
N THR A 92 -4.82 10.86 5.56
CA THR A 92 -4.77 10.74 4.09
C THR A 92 -4.99 9.33 3.59
N ILE A 93 -4.28 8.36 4.14
CA ILE A 93 -4.22 6.99 3.58
C ILE A 93 -5.58 6.30 3.66
N LEU A 94 -6.20 6.24 4.84
CA LEU A 94 -7.49 5.55 4.99
C LEU A 94 -8.59 6.22 4.18
N ALA A 95 -8.63 7.55 4.14
CA ALA A 95 -9.61 8.28 3.34
C ALA A 95 -9.51 7.89 1.86
N ALA A 96 -8.30 7.87 1.28
CA ALA A 96 -8.06 7.46 -0.08
C ALA A 96 -8.49 6.01 -0.35
N LEU A 97 -8.11 5.08 0.54
CA LEU A 97 -8.44 3.66 0.39
C LEU A 97 -9.95 3.41 0.47
N TYR A 98 -10.63 4.02 1.43
CA TYR A 98 -12.06 3.80 1.64
C TYR A 98 -12.93 4.39 0.53
N VAL A 99 -12.55 5.54 -0.04
CA VAL A 99 -13.29 6.11 -1.16
C VAL A 99 -13.19 5.26 -2.43
N VAL A 100 -12.01 4.68 -2.71
CA VAL A 100 -11.84 3.72 -3.83
C VAL A 100 -12.67 2.46 -3.58
N THR A 101 -12.64 1.94 -2.36
CA THR A 101 -13.41 0.75 -1.98
C THR A 101 -14.92 0.99 -2.07
N ALA A 102 -15.38 2.19 -1.67
CA ALA A 102 -16.76 2.59 -1.80
C ALA A 102 -17.21 2.63 -3.27
N GLY A 103 -16.38 3.15 -4.17
CA GLY A 103 -16.66 3.13 -5.61
C GLY A 103 -16.82 1.71 -6.16
N LEU A 104 -15.94 0.79 -5.78
CA LEU A 104 -16.03 -0.62 -6.17
C LEU A 104 -17.27 -1.31 -5.57
N PHE A 105 -17.63 -0.99 -4.33
CA PHE A 105 -18.86 -1.47 -3.71
C PHE A 105 -20.09 -0.99 -4.46
N MET A 106 -20.14 0.32 -4.76
CA MET A 106 -21.26 0.94 -5.47
C MET A 106 -21.44 0.35 -6.88
N ASN A 107 -20.34 0.09 -7.58
CA ASN A 107 -20.36 -0.57 -8.87
C ASN A 107 -20.84 -2.04 -8.77
N LEU A 108 -20.32 -2.80 -7.78
CA LEU A 108 -20.69 -4.21 -7.62
C LEU A 108 -22.15 -4.44 -7.28
N PHE A 109 -22.76 -3.54 -6.47
CA PHE A 109 -24.12 -3.68 -5.97
C PHE A 109 -25.14 -2.76 -6.67
N ASP A 110 -24.69 -2.00 -7.69
CA ASP A 110 -25.49 -1.03 -8.45
C ASP A 110 -26.23 0.00 -7.55
N VAL A 111 -25.52 0.51 -6.55
CA VAL A 111 -26.07 1.49 -5.58
C VAL A 111 -25.51 2.90 -5.80
N SER A 112 -25.37 3.30 -7.04
CA SER A 112 -24.80 4.60 -7.45
C SER A 112 -25.62 5.83 -6.96
N SER A 113 -26.89 5.64 -6.58
CA SER A 113 -27.74 6.68 -5.98
C SER A 113 -27.32 7.08 -4.56
N VAL A 114 -26.55 6.24 -3.87
CA VAL A 114 -26.02 6.52 -2.52
C VAL A 114 -24.65 7.14 -2.66
N GLY A 115 -24.39 8.32 -2.09
CA GLY A 115 -23.09 8.99 -2.22
C GLY A 115 -21.93 8.17 -1.63
N ALA A 116 -20.75 8.24 -2.27
CA ALA A 116 -19.55 7.48 -1.86
C ALA A 116 -19.13 7.74 -0.41
N GLY A 117 -19.39 8.94 0.14
CA GLY A 117 -19.15 9.26 1.54
C GLY A 117 -20.00 8.44 2.51
N VAL A 118 -21.27 8.17 2.17
CA VAL A 118 -22.18 7.35 2.99
C VAL A 118 -21.75 5.89 2.95
N ILE A 119 -21.43 5.38 1.75
CA ILE A 119 -20.91 4.00 1.60
C ILE A 119 -19.59 3.84 2.35
N SER A 120 -18.68 4.83 2.29
CA SER A 120 -17.43 4.82 3.06
C SER A 120 -17.69 4.74 4.56
N LEU A 121 -18.68 5.46 5.10
CA LEU A 121 -19.07 5.36 6.52
C LEU A 121 -19.54 3.94 6.86
N GLY A 122 -20.41 3.34 6.03
CA GLY A 122 -20.85 1.97 6.20
C GLY A 122 -19.69 0.97 6.23
N LEU A 123 -18.72 1.14 5.30
CA LEU A 123 -17.50 0.33 5.27
C LEU A 123 -16.62 0.54 6.52
N PHE A 124 -16.46 1.79 7.01
CA PHE A 124 -15.73 2.06 8.26
C PHE A 124 -16.35 1.35 9.44
N VAL A 125 -17.69 1.40 9.57
CA VAL A 125 -18.42 0.71 10.64
C VAL A 125 -18.24 -0.80 10.52
N PHE A 126 -18.45 -1.36 9.33
CA PHE A 126 -18.35 -2.81 9.11
C PHE A 126 -16.94 -3.35 9.34
N ILE A 127 -15.92 -2.72 8.77
CA ILE A 127 -14.51 -3.10 8.98
C ILE A 127 -14.12 -2.88 10.45
N GLY A 128 -14.53 -1.76 11.05
CA GLY A 128 -14.27 -1.47 12.46
C GLY A 128 -14.83 -2.55 13.40
N LEU A 129 -16.04 -3.04 13.15
CA LEU A 129 -16.63 -4.15 13.90
C LEU A 129 -15.81 -5.44 13.71
N ILE A 130 -15.39 -5.77 12.49
CA ILE A 130 -14.52 -6.94 12.23
C ILE A 130 -13.21 -6.83 13.01
N LEU A 131 -12.57 -5.67 13.02
CA LEU A 131 -11.29 -5.45 13.70
C LEU A 131 -11.41 -5.49 15.23
N ILE A 132 -12.51 -4.98 15.79
CA ILE A 132 -12.75 -4.96 17.23
C ILE A 132 -13.10 -6.35 17.75
N ILE A 133 -13.91 -7.12 17.02
CA ILE A 133 -14.38 -8.45 17.41
C ILE A 133 -13.40 -9.53 16.96
N GLY A 134 -12.79 -9.32 15.78
CA GLY A 134 -11.92 -10.29 15.13
C GLY A 134 -10.55 -10.40 15.79
N LYS A 135 -9.94 -11.60 15.63
CA LYS A 135 -8.56 -11.85 16.05
C LYS A 135 -7.65 -11.77 14.83
N TYR A 136 -6.38 -11.39 15.02
CA TYR A 136 -5.32 -11.35 14.02
C TYR A 136 -5.32 -12.56 13.06
N ARG A 137 -5.56 -13.78 13.57
CA ARG A 137 -5.62 -15.00 12.75
C ARG A 137 -6.77 -15.05 11.76
N PHE A 138 -7.92 -14.46 12.11
CA PHE A 138 -9.05 -14.40 11.18
C PHE A 138 -8.69 -13.50 9.98
N LEU A 139 -8.13 -12.33 10.27
CA LEU A 139 -7.59 -11.42 9.25
C LEU A 139 -6.62 -12.16 8.32
N GLU A 140 -5.56 -12.76 8.87
CA GLU A 140 -4.53 -13.47 8.12
C GLU A 140 -5.09 -14.56 7.18
N ASN A 141 -6.00 -15.38 7.66
CA ASN A 141 -6.55 -16.50 6.87
C ASN A 141 -7.47 -16.04 5.73
N SER A 142 -8.29 -15.01 5.98
CA SER A 142 -9.17 -14.45 4.95
C SER A 142 -8.37 -13.84 3.80
N LEU A 143 -7.25 -13.18 4.11
CA LEU A 143 -6.40 -12.54 3.12
C LEU A 143 -5.69 -13.53 2.19
N LYS A 144 -5.32 -14.71 2.69
CA LYS A 144 -4.68 -15.76 1.87
C LYS A 144 -5.56 -16.16 0.68
N ALA A 145 -6.85 -16.36 0.92
CA ALA A 145 -7.80 -16.71 -0.15
C ALA A 145 -7.97 -15.57 -1.15
N VAL A 146 -8.17 -14.34 -0.68
CA VAL A 146 -8.37 -13.15 -1.53
C VAL A 146 -7.17 -12.92 -2.45
N ILE A 147 -5.94 -12.92 -1.89
CA ILE A 147 -4.72 -12.69 -2.68
C ILE A 147 -4.51 -13.81 -3.71
N THR A 148 -4.79 -15.06 -3.36
CA THR A 148 -4.63 -16.19 -4.28
C THR A 148 -5.59 -16.08 -5.46
N ILE A 149 -6.86 -15.78 -5.20
CA ILE A 149 -7.88 -15.58 -6.25
C ILE A 149 -7.48 -14.41 -7.16
N LEU A 150 -7.09 -13.29 -6.57
CA LEU A 150 -6.64 -12.12 -7.33
C LEU A 150 -5.44 -12.43 -8.22
N PHE A 151 -4.43 -13.13 -7.69
CA PHE A 151 -3.24 -13.50 -8.45
C PHE A 151 -3.59 -14.35 -9.68
N ILE A 152 -4.43 -15.36 -9.50
CA ILE A 152 -4.86 -16.22 -10.60
C ILE A 152 -5.66 -15.42 -11.63
N ALA A 153 -6.61 -14.60 -11.21
CA ALA A 153 -7.41 -13.77 -12.10
C ALA A 153 -6.54 -12.81 -12.93
N LEU A 154 -5.59 -12.11 -12.28
CA LEU A 154 -4.68 -11.20 -12.95
C LEU A 154 -3.70 -11.92 -13.90
N LEU A 155 -3.19 -13.08 -13.49
CA LEU A 155 -2.31 -13.88 -14.35
C LEU A 155 -3.04 -14.30 -15.63
N VAL A 156 -4.26 -14.86 -15.51
CA VAL A 156 -5.08 -15.27 -16.64
C VAL A 156 -5.37 -14.08 -17.55
N THR A 157 -5.85 -12.98 -16.99
CA THR A 157 -6.14 -11.76 -17.76
C THR A 157 -4.91 -11.23 -18.48
N THR A 158 -3.76 -11.16 -17.79
CA THR A 158 -2.50 -10.68 -18.39
C THR A 158 -2.08 -11.56 -19.57
N VAL A 159 -2.17 -12.87 -19.43
CA VAL A 159 -1.86 -13.80 -20.54
C VAL A 159 -2.83 -13.57 -21.71
N MET A 160 -4.12 -13.41 -21.45
CA MET A 160 -5.13 -13.20 -22.50
C MET A 160 -4.91 -11.87 -23.25
N VAL A 161 -4.64 -10.77 -22.53
CA VAL A 161 -4.40 -9.49 -23.20
C VAL A 161 -3.08 -9.49 -24.00
N LEU A 162 -2.04 -10.17 -23.51
CA LEU A 162 -0.79 -10.34 -24.25
C LEU A 162 -0.96 -11.17 -25.54
N GLN A 163 -1.79 -12.20 -25.51
CA GLN A 163 -2.11 -13.01 -26.70
C GLN A 163 -2.91 -12.21 -27.74
N LYS A 164 -3.78 -11.31 -27.30
CA LYS A 164 -4.61 -10.49 -28.18
C LYS A 164 -3.85 -9.32 -28.80
N GLY A 165 -2.77 -8.88 -28.12
CA GLY A 165 -1.99 -7.72 -28.50
C GLY A 165 -2.62 -6.39 -28.08
N PRO A 166 -1.89 -5.27 -28.27
CA PRO A 166 -2.36 -3.94 -27.91
C PRO A 166 -3.52 -3.50 -28.81
N VAL A 167 -4.42 -2.69 -28.23
CA VAL A 167 -5.49 -2.03 -29.02
C VAL A 167 -4.84 -1.03 -29.97
N PRO A 168 -5.31 -0.93 -31.24
CA PRO A 168 -4.81 0.06 -32.19
C PRO A 168 -4.98 1.49 -31.68
N ASP A 169 -3.98 2.34 -31.97
CA ASP A 169 -4.05 3.76 -31.63
C ASP A 169 -5.21 4.43 -32.39
N ALA A 170 -5.98 5.26 -31.68
CA ALA A 170 -6.98 6.13 -32.31
C ALA A 170 -6.30 7.18 -33.20
N ALA A 171 -6.89 7.52 -34.33
CA ALA A 171 -6.30 8.44 -35.31
C ALA A 171 -5.95 9.83 -34.74
N SER A 172 -6.63 10.26 -33.67
CA SER A 172 -6.40 11.54 -32.98
C SER A 172 -5.55 11.42 -31.71
N TYR A 173 -5.04 10.22 -31.38
CA TYR A 173 -4.33 10.01 -30.13
C TYR A 173 -2.97 10.73 -30.12
N GLN A 174 -2.76 11.56 -29.11
CA GLN A 174 -1.49 12.18 -28.82
C GLN A 174 -0.90 11.55 -27.56
N ARG A 175 0.33 11.07 -27.64
CA ARG A 175 1.00 10.48 -26.49
C ARG A 175 1.28 11.54 -25.44
N PRO A 176 0.82 11.34 -24.17
CA PRO A 176 1.10 12.31 -23.12
C PRO A 176 2.58 12.38 -22.81
N GLU A 177 3.06 13.60 -22.58
CA GLU A 177 4.43 13.84 -22.14
C GLU A 177 4.58 13.38 -20.68
N ILE A 178 5.69 12.67 -20.40
CA ILE A 178 5.98 12.15 -19.05
C ILE A 178 6.68 13.24 -18.20
N PHE A 179 7.54 14.06 -18.84
CA PHE A 179 8.40 15.02 -18.16
C PHE A 179 7.81 16.45 -18.14
N ASN A 180 6.50 16.58 -18.11
CA ASN A 180 5.80 17.80 -17.78
C ASN A 180 5.26 17.74 -16.32
N GLU A 181 4.67 18.84 -15.85
CA GLU A 181 4.15 18.93 -14.47
C GLU A 181 3.18 17.79 -14.11
N VAL A 182 2.21 17.50 -15.00
CA VAL A 182 1.20 16.45 -14.79
C VAL A 182 1.83 15.06 -14.75
N GLY A 183 2.72 14.77 -15.70
CA GLY A 183 3.40 13.48 -15.77
C GLY A 183 4.34 13.25 -14.59
N ILE A 184 5.08 14.25 -14.16
CA ILE A 184 5.96 14.16 -12.98
C ILE A 184 5.14 14.02 -11.70
N LEU A 185 4.05 14.76 -11.53
CA LEU A 185 3.15 14.57 -10.38
C LEU A 185 2.57 13.15 -10.34
N PHE A 186 2.17 12.62 -11.51
CA PHE A 186 1.73 11.23 -11.61
C PHE A 186 2.82 10.24 -11.21
N LEU A 187 4.06 10.43 -11.68
CA LEU A 187 5.20 9.57 -11.33
C LEU A 187 5.51 9.62 -9.82
N ILE A 188 5.41 10.81 -9.19
CA ILE A 188 5.55 10.97 -7.74
C ILE A 188 4.51 10.14 -7.01
N GLY A 189 3.26 10.20 -7.44
CA GLY A 189 2.17 9.40 -6.89
C GLY A 189 2.43 7.90 -7.04
N LEU A 190 2.79 7.47 -8.26
CA LEU A 190 3.09 6.07 -8.57
C LEU A 190 4.26 5.55 -7.72
N VAL A 191 5.40 6.24 -7.73
CA VAL A 191 6.61 5.83 -6.98
C VAL A 191 6.39 5.95 -5.47
N GLY A 192 5.63 6.94 -5.03
CA GLY A 192 5.30 7.17 -3.61
C GLY A 192 4.64 5.95 -2.96
N TRP A 193 3.68 5.33 -3.65
CA TRP A 193 2.97 4.15 -3.16
C TRP A 193 3.41 2.82 -3.80
N MET A 194 4.45 2.79 -4.61
CA MET A 194 4.95 1.54 -5.19
C MET A 194 6.11 0.97 -4.37
N PRO A 195 6.02 -0.25 -3.80
CA PRO A 195 4.81 -1.10 -3.74
C PRO A 195 3.77 -0.58 -2.75
N THR A 196 4.17 0.25 -1.77
CA THR A 196 3.32 0.94 -0.79
C THR A 196 4.06 2.12 -0.16
N ALA A 197 3.40 2.87 0.72
CA ALA A 197 3.98 3.94 1.51
C ALA A 197 5.09 3.43 2.45
N VAL A 198 6.21 4.16 2.59
CA VAL A 198 7.39 3.67 3.37
C VAL A 198 7.10 3.61 4.87
N GLU A 199 6.19 4.42 5.38
CA GLU A 199 5.71 4.33 6.78
C GLU A 199 5.13 2.97 7.14
N ALA A 200 4.67 2.20 6.15
CA ALA A 200 4.24 0.83 6.33
C ALA A 200 5.35 -0.13 6.81
N SER A 201 6.61 0.25 6.74
CA SER A 201 7.71 -0.48 7.39
C SER A 201 7.49 -0.64 8.91
N GLY A 202 6.94 0.39 9.57
CA GLY A 202 6.52 0.34 10.96
C GLY A 202 5.32 -0.59 11.18
N TRP A 203 4.37 -0.64 10.23
CA TRP A 203 3.20 -1.51 10.30
C TRP A 203 3.59 -2.98 10.22
N VAL A 204 4.44 -3.30 9.26
CA VAL A 204 5.00 -4.66 9.06
C VAL A 204 5.75 -5.12 10.30
N SER A 205 6.48 -4.22 10.94
CA SER A 205 7.18 -4.45 12.20
C SER A 205 6.21 -4.83 13.33
N LEU A 206 5.09 -4.11 13.48
CA LEU A 206 4.08 -4.42 14.50
C LEU A 206 3.36 -5.74 14.22
N TRP A 207 3.04 -6.05 12.97
CA TRP A 207 2.50 -7.36 12.60
C TRP A 207 3.50 -8.49 12.86
N GLY A 208 4.80 -8.22 12.63
CA GLY A 208 5.88 -9.13 13.02
C GLY A 208 5.85 -9.42 14.52
N MET A 209 5.67 -8.39 15.36
CA MET A 209 5.51 -8.54 16.81
C MET A 209 4.31 -9.41 17.18
N GLU A 210 3.14 -9.14 16.58
CA GLU A 210 1.93 -9.94 16.84
C GLU A 210 2.11 -11.40 16.41
N ASN A 211 2.76 -11.63 15.27
CA ASN A 211 3.06 -12.98 14.79
C ASN A 211 4.00 -13.73 15.75
N LEU A 212 5.06 -13.07 16.24
CA LEU A 212 5.99 -13.66 17.22
C LEU A 212 5.30 -14.08 18.52
N LYS A 213 4.29 -13.33 18.98
CA LYS A 213 3.49 -13.67 20.18
C LYS A 213 2.64 -14.94 19.96
N THR A 214 2.22 -15.23 18.74
CA THR A 214 1.34 -16.35 18.43
C THR A 214 2.09 -17.63 18.10
N MET A 215 3.38 -17.55 17.79
CA MET A 215 4.21 -18.69 17.40
C MET A 215 4.79 -19.43 18.61
N LYS A 216 4.69 -20.76 18.61
CA LYS A 216 5.39 -21.62 19.59
C LYS A 216 6.92 -21.58 19.43
N ASN A 217 7.39 -21.56 18.17
CA ASN A 217 8.81 -21.47 17.83
C ASN A 217 9.02 -20.22 16.98
N LYS A 218 9.88 -19.32 17.44
CA LYS A 218 10.22 -18.10 16.72
C LYS A 218 10.99 -18.42 15.44
N PRO A 219 10.68 -17.74 14.32
CA PRO A 219 11.39 -17.95 13.07
C PRO A 219 12.83 -17.43 13.16
N THR A 220 13.75 -18.08 12.46
CA THR A 220 15.08 -17.49 12.22
C THR A 220 14.95 -16.27 11.31
N LEU A 221 15.91 -15.34 11.39
CA LEU A 221 15.94 -14.17 10.51
C LEU A 221 15.86 -14.57 9.02
N LYS A 222 16.55 -15.65 8.63
CA LYS A 222 16.51 -16.15 7.25
C LYS A 222 15.10 -16.56 6.82
N LEU A 223 14.36 -17.26 7.67
CA LEU A 223 13.00 -17.70 7.37
C LEU A 223 12.03 -16.50 7.31
N ALA A 224 12.13 -15.56 8.24
CA ALA A 224 11.31 -14.35 8.25
C ALA A 224 11.54 -13.47 7.00
N LEU A 225 12.79 -13.31 6.57
CA LEU A 225 13.11 -12.59 5.35
C LEU A 225 12.66 -13.33 4.08
N GLN A 226 12.74 -14.67 4.05
CA GLN A 226 12.22 -15.45 2.93
C GLN A 226 10.70 -15.30 2.80
N GLU A 227 9.98 -15.33 3.91
CA GLU A 227 8.54 -15.13 3.94
C GLU A 227 8.16 -13.73 3.44
N PHE A 228 8.82 -12.70 3.95
CA PHE A 228 8.65 -11.33 3.50
C PHE A 228 8.95 -11.17 2.00
N ASN A 229 10.05 -11.74 1.51
CA ASN A 229 10.44 -11.66 0.10
C ASN A 229 9.39 -12.24 -0.83
N VAL A 230 8.75 -13.35 -0.45
CA VAL A 230 7.65 -13.93 -1.25
C VAL A 230 6.50 -12.92 -1.37
N GLY A 231 6.07 -12.32 -0.28
CA GLY A 231 5.04 -11.28 -0.29
C GLY A 231 5.47 -10.06 -1.11
N TYR A 232 6.70 -9.59 -0.94
CA TYR A 232 7.24 -8.43 -1.64
C TYR A 232 7.34 -8.63 -3.16
N ILE A 233 7.88 -9.77 -3.60
CA ILE A 233 7.97 -10.11 -5.02
C ILE A 233 6.58 -10.25 -5.64
N LEU A 234 5.65 -10.86 -4.92
CA LEU A 234 4.27 -10.97 -5.36
C LEU A 234 3.65 -9.60 -5.63
N THR A 235 3.87 -8.61 -4.76
CA THR A 235 3.39 -7.24 -5.00
C THR A 235 3.99 -6.64 -6.26
N ALA A 236 5.30 -6.75 -6.46
CA ALA A 236 5.96 -6.20 -7.65
C ALA A 236 5.43 -6.83 -8.96
N VAL A 237 5.22 -8.15 -8.97
CA VAL A 237 4.68 -8.86 -10.13
C VAL A 237 3.24 -8.43 -10.41
N LEU A 238 2.41 -8.29 -9.38
CA LEU A 238 1.01 -7.86 -9.57
C LEU A 238 0.91 -6.40 -10.05
N ALA A 239 1.80 -5.52 -9.59
CA ALA A 239 1.88 -4.15 -10.14
C ALA A 239 2.12 -4.14 -11.65
N LEU A 240 3.03 -5.01 -12.13
CA LEU A 240 3.30 -5.16 -13.57
C LEU A 240 2.09 -5.74 -14.31
N PHE A 241 1.37 -6.70 -13.73
CA PHE A 241 0.16 -7.24 -14.38
C PHE A 241 -0.90 -6.16 -14.56
N PHE A 242 -1.20 -5.37 -13.54
CA PHE A 242 -2.14 -4.25 -13.66
C PHE A 242 -1.68 -3.22 -14.70
N MET A 243 -0.40 -2.90 -14.72
CA MET A 243 0.16 -1.98 -15.72
C MET A 243 0.05 -2.54 -17.14
N ILE A 244 0.40 -3.82 -17.37
CA ILE A 244 0.29 -4.48 -18.67
C ILE A 244 -1.16 -4.49 -19.16
N ILE A 245 -2.11 -4.81 -18.29
CA ILE A 245 -3.54 -4.81 -18.63
C ILE A 245 -3.97 -3.41 -19.06
N GLY A 246 -3.65 -2.36 -18.28
CA GLY A 246 -3.94 -0.98 -18.66
C GLY A 246 -3.31 -0.57 -19.99
N TRP A 247 -2.04 -0.95 -20.21
CA TRP A 247 -1.34 -0.66 -21.45
C TRP A 247 -1.99 -1.35 -22.66
N MET A 248 -2.23 -2.65 -22.58
CA MET A 248 -2.76 -3.43 -23.72
C MET A 248 -4.19 -3.07 -24.08
N THR A 249 -4.97 -2.49 -23.14
CA THR A 249 -6.41 -2.28 -23.31
C THR A 249 -6.81 -0.83 -23.56
N LEU A 250 -6.08 0.13 -23.03
CA LEU A 250 -6.46 1.56 -23.10
C LEU A 250 -5.41 2.47 -23.72
N TYR A 251 -4.15 2.11 -23.69
CA TYR A 251 -3.11 2.98 -24.26
C TYR A 251 -3.35 3.16 -25.77
N GLY A 252 -3.33 4.40 -26.23
CA GLY A 252 -3.60 4.71 -27.63
C GLY A 252 -5.08 4.98 -27.95
N THR A 253 -6.02 4.60 -27.07
CA THR A 253 -7.47 4.81 -27.33
C THR A 253 -7.96 6.22 -27.07
N GLY A 254 -7.20 7.03 -26.32
CA GLY A 254 -7.64 8.35 -25.82
C GLY A 254 -8.63 8.29 -24.67
N THR A 255 -8.94 7.10 -24.16
CA THR A 255 -9.85 6.93 -23.01
C THR A 255 -9.07 7.13 -21.71
N GLU A 256 -9.47 8.12 -20.91
CA GLU A 256 -8.91 8.35 -19.59
C GLU A 256 -9.69 7.60 -18.50
N LEU A 257 -8.94 7.06 -17.54
CA LEU A 257 -9.53 6.48 -16.33
C LEU A 257 -9.97 7.59 -15.38
N SER A 258 -11.26 7.55 -15.02
CA SER A 258 -11.93 8.60 -14.25
C SER A 258 -11.30 8.88 -12.87
N GLY A 259 -11.40 10.11 -12.40
CA GLY A 259 -11.17 10.50 -11.00
C GLY A 259 -12.38 10.20 -10.09
N ASN A 260 -13.56 9.94 -10.67
CA ASN A 260 -14.73 9.51 -9.91
C ASN A 260 -14.64 8.01 -9.58
N ALA A 261 -14.81 7.64 -8.31
CA ALA A 261 -14.59 6.28 -7.83
C ALA A 261 -15.51 5.23 -8.47
N VAL A 262 -16.78 5.57 -8.72
CA VAL A 262 -17.77 4.64 -9.30
C VAL A 262 -17.50 4.42 -10.79
N VAL A 263 -17.28 5.52 -11.53
CA VAL A 263 -16.96 5.45 -12.97
C VAL A 263 -15.63 4.72 -13.17
N PHE A 264 -14.63 4.99 -12.31
CA PHE A 264 -13.37 4.26 -12.35
C PHE A 264 -13.54 2.76 -12.10
N ALA A 265 -14.39 2.38 -11.14
CA ALA A 265 -14.66 0.98 -10.81
C ALA A 265 -15.27 0.25 -12.01
N ASP A 266 -16.26 0.85 -12.67
CA ASP A 266 -16.87 0.30 -13.88
C ASP A 266 -15.86 0.18 -15.03
N GLN A 267 -15.09 1.24 -15.30
CA GLN A 267 -14.03 1.22 -16.30
C GLN A 267 -13.01 0.12 -16.01
N LEU A 268 -12.56 -0.01 -14.74
CA LEU A 268 -11.61 -1.03 -14.34
C LEU A 268 -12.13 -2.45 -14.61
N VAL A 269 -13.36 -2.76 -14.20
CA VAL A 269 -13.96 -4.07 -14.42
C VAL A 269 -14.12 -4.36 -15.91
N ASN A 270 -14.53 -3.36 -16.69
CA ASN A 270 -14.68 -3.49 -18.14
C ASN A 270 -13.36 -3.75 -18.88
N LEU A 271 -12.23 -3.20 -18.40
CA LEU A 271 -10.90 -3.53 -18.95
C LEU A 271 -10.60 -5.04 -18.95
N PHE A 272 -11.00 -5.71 -17.88
CA PHE A 272 -10.80 -7.15 -17.75
C PHE A 272 -11.82 -7.92 -18.60
N THR A 273 -13.09 -7.51 -18.56
CA THR A 273 -14.18 -8.25 -19.23
C THR A 273 -14.14 -8.15 -20.74
N THR A 274 -13.62 -7.06 -21.30
CA THR A 274 -13.43 -6.90 -22.76
C THR A 274 -12.59 -8.03 -23.36
N HIS A 275 -11.69 -8.63 -22.57
CA HIS A 275 -10.79 -9.68 -23.03
C HIS A 275 -11.24 -11.08 -22.63
N ILE A 276 -11.87 -11.24 -21.47
CA ILE A 276 -12.33 -12.53 -20.92
C ILE A 276 -13.75 -12.84 -21.38
N GLY A 277 -14.59 -11.81 -21.55
CA GLY A 277 -16.02 -11.89 -21.84
C GLY A 277 -16.89 -11.38 -20.70
N ASN A 278 -18.08 -10.91 -21.04
CA ASN A 278 -18.99 -10.25 -20.10
C ASN A 278 -19.42 -11.14 -18.91
N TRP A 279 -19.39 -12.47 -19.08
CA TRP A 279 -19.68 -13.40 -17.98
C TRP A 279 -18.73 -13.23 -16.78
N ALA A 280 -17.51 -12.74 -17.02
CA ALA A 280 -16.51 -12.54 -15.99
C ALA A 280 -16.73 -11.25 -15.17
N TYR A 281 -17.63 -10.34 -15.61
CA TYR A 281 -17.84 -9.03 -14.97
C TYR A 281 -18.06 -9.16 -13.45
N PHE A 282 -19.02 -9.96 -13.04
CA PHE A 282 -19.35 -10.14 -11.63
C PHE A 282 -18.17 -10.68 -10.82
N PHE A 283 -17.46 -11.67 -11.33
CA PHE A 283 -16.32 -12.27 -10.63
C PHE A 283 -15.16 -11.28 -10.47
N ILE A 284 -14.90 -10.47 -11.49
CA ILE A 284 -13.85 -9.45 -11.47
C ILE A 284 -14.21 -8.30 -10.54
N ALA A 285 -15.47 -7.83 -10.58
CA ALA A 285 -15.96 -6.81 -9.67
C ALA A 285 -15.86 -7.26 -8.21
N VAL A 286 -16.25 -8.51 -7.91
CA VAL A 286 -16.08 -9.11 -6.58
C VAL A 286 -14.61 -9.19 -6.19
N ALA A 287 -13.72 -9.63 -7.08
CA ALA A 287 -12.29 -9.75 -6.80
C ALA A 287 -11.65 -8.36 -6.54
N ALA A 288 -11.98 -7.35 -7.35
CA ALA A 288 -11.50 -5.98 -7.16
C ALA A 288 -12.00 -5.39 -5.84
N PHE A 289 -13.29 -5.52 -5.53
CA PHE A 289 -13.85 -5.10 -4.25
C PHE A 289 -13.21 -5.82 -3.07
N ALA A 290 -13.11 -7.15 -3.10
CA ALA A 290 -12.52 -7.93 -2.02
C ALA A 290 -11.05 -7.55 -1.78
N THR A 291 -10.29 -7.25 -2.83
CA THR A 291 -8.91 -6.79 -2.75
C THR A 291 -8.82 -5.45 -2.02
N MET A 292 -9.60 -4.46 -2.45
CA MET A 292 -9.62 -3.15 -1.80
C MET A 292 -10.18 -3.21 -0.39
N PHE A 293 -11.20 -4.03 -0.15
CA PHE A 293 -11.74 -4.28 1.18
C PHE A 293 -10.68 -4.87 2.12
N SER A 294 -9.90 -5.84 1.64
CA SER A 294 -8.80 -6.43 2.41
C SER A 294 -7.70 -5.41 2.71
N THR A 295 -7.39 -4.53 1.75
CA THR A 295 -6.43 -3.43 1.93
C THR A 295 -6.93 -2.42 2.95
N CYS A 296 -8.20 -2.01 2.90
CA CYS A 296 -8.81 -1.16 3.93
C CYS A 296 -8.71 -1.79 5.32
N MET A 297 -9.04 -3.08 5.44
CA MET A 297 -9.00 -3.79 6.71
C MET A 297 -7.57 -3.87 7.29
N THR A 298 -6.57 -4.20 6.46
CA THR A 298 -5.17 -4.26 6.90
C THR A 298 -4.60 -2.90 7.24
N ALA A 299 -4.86 -1.88 6.41
CA ALA A 299 -4.38 -0.51 6.67
C ALA A 299 -5.04 0.09 7.91
N HIS A 300 -6.33 -0.13 8.12
CA HIS A 300 -7.05 0.36 9.29
C HIS A 300 -6.52 -0.29 10.59
N ASP A 301 -6.31 -1.61 10.60
CA ASP A 301 -5.65 -2.31 11.72
C ASP A 301 -4.26 -1.74 11.99
N ALA A 302 -3.44 -1.60 10.94
CA ALA A 302 -2.06 -1.13 11.05
C ALA A 302 -1.96 0.30 11.58
N ILE A 303 -2.70 1.23 11.00
CA ILE A 303 -2.68 2.65 11.41
C ILE A 303 -3.18 2.79 12.84
N SER A 304 -4.22 2.04 13.23
CA SER A 304 -4.71 2.03 14.61
C SER A 304 -3.66 1.52 15.59
N ARG A 305 -2.96 0.44 15.28
CA ARG A 305 -1.86 -0.11 16.11
C ARG A 305 -0.67 0.84 16.20
N VAL A 306 -0.24 1.39 15.06
CA VAL A 306 0.89 2.33 15.01
C VAL A 306 0.58 3.58 15.81
N SER A 307 -0.59 4.17 15.62
CA SER A 307 -1.01 5.36 16.37
C SER A 307 -1.04 5.09 17.88
N LEU A 308 -1.52 3.92 18.28
CA LEU A 308 -1.54 3.51 19.67
C LEU A 308 -0.13 3.29 20.24
N ASP A 309 0.77 2.64 19.50
CA ASP A 309 2.17 2.41 19.90
C ASP A 309 2.95 3.72 20.00
N VAL A 310 2.75 4.64 19.04
CA VAL A 310 3.33 5.99 19.07
C VAL A 310 2.86 6.76 20.30
N LEU A 311 1.55 6.77 20.57
CA LEU A 311 1.00 7.44 21.77
C LEU A 311 1.54 6.85 23.07
N GLN A 312 1.68 5.53 23.15
CA GLN A 312 2.25 4.87 24.32
C GLN A 312 3.72 5.31 24.54
N LYS A 313 4.50 5.45 23.46
CA LYS A 313 5.91 5.87 23.55
C LYS A 313 6.08 7.37 23.84
N LEU A 314 5.13 8.20 23.36
CA LEU A 314 5.11 9.62 23.71
C LEU A 314 4.69 9.86 25.17
N TYR A 315 3.80 9.01 25.70
CA TYR A 315 3.26 9.11 27.06
C TYR A 315 3.48 7.82 27.86
N PRO A 316 4.72 7.41 28.15
CA PRO A 316 5.03 6.09 28.73
C PRO A 316 4.40 5.87 30.11
N LYS A 317 4.17 6.94 30.86
CA LYS A 317 3.57 6.86 32.22
C LYS A 317 2.06 6.54 32.19
N LYS A 318 1.36 6.71 31.08
CA LYS A 318 -0.12 6.56 30.99
C LYS A 318 -0.59 5.14 30.71
N ASN A 319 0.32 4.21 30.42
CA ASN A 319 0.00 2.80 30.06
C ASN A 319 -1.18 2.66 29.08
N ILE A 320 -1.18 3.50 28.02
CA ILE A 320 -2.30 3.63 27.07
C ILE A 320 -2.54 2.34 26.33
N TYR A 321 -1.46 1.68 25.88
CA TYR A 321 -1.53 0.48 25.05
C TYR A 321 -2.25 -0.69 25.75
N ASN A 322 -2.09 -0.82 27.05
CA ASN A 322 -2.65 -1.94 27.82
C ASN A 322 -4.05 -1.64 28.40
N GLN A 323 -4.62 -0.46 28.12
CA GLN A 323 -5.99 -0.18 28.56
C GLN A 323 -6.99 -1.07 27.82
N LYS A 324 -7.93 -1.65 28.56
CA LYS A 324 -9.03 -2.42 27.99
C LYS A 324 -9.80 -1.55 27.00
N HIS A 325 -9.93 -1.81 25.80
CA HIS A 325 -10.59 -1.02 24.76
C HIS A 325 -9.73 0.05 24.05
N ALA A 326 -8.44 0.22 24.40
CA ALA A 326 -7.59 1.22 23.74
C ALA A 326 -7.55 1.02 22.21
N PHE A 327 -7.40 -0.22 21.75
CA PHE A 327 -7.41 -0.54 20.33
C PHE A 327 -8.77 -0.25 19.68
N ALA A 328 -9.88 -0.62 20.33
CA ALA A 328 -11.21 -0.36 19.79
C ALA A 328 -11.50 1.14 19.67
N LEU A 329 -11.12 1.93 20.69
CA LEU A 329 -11.25 3.39 20.65
C LEU A 329 -10.40 4.00 19.52
N MET A 330 -9.19 3.48 19.29
CA MET A 330 -8.34 3.94 18.21
C MET A 330 -8.95 3.62 16.83
N VAL A 331 -9.46 2.40 16.61
CA VAL A 331 -10.17 2.02 15.38
C VAL A 331 -11.34 2.97 15.11
N ILE A 332 -12.16 3.26 16.12
CA ILE A 332 -13.30 4.18 16.01
C ILE A 332 -12.82 5.61 15.69
N ALA A 333 -11.78 6.08 16.38
CA ALA A 333 -11.22 7.42 16.13
C ALA A 333 -10.70 7.57 14.69
N MET A 334 -9.97 6.55 14.19
CA MET A 334 -9.47 6.53 12.81
C MET A 334 -10.62 6.54 11.80
N ALA A 335 -11.69 5.80 12.04
CA ALA A 335 -12.88 5.80 11.20
C ALA A 335 -13.52 7.19 11.10
N TRP A 336 -13.77 7.85 12.23
CA TRP A 336 -14.37 9.18 12.28
C TRP A 336 -13.50 10.24 11.62
N ILE A 337 -12.21 10.28 11.93
CA ILE A 337 -11.26 11.24 11.36
C ILE A 337 -11.26 11.12 9.84
N ASN A 338 -11.12 9.91 9.30
CA ASN A 338 -11.02 9.72 7.86
C ASN A 338 -12.35 9.93 7.14
N TRP A 339 -13.48 9.63 7.77
CA TRP A 339 -14.79 9.96 7.21
C TRP A 339 -15.00 11.47 7.09
N ILE A 340 -14.56 12.26 8.08
CA ILE A 340 -14.56 13.73 7.99
C ILE A 340 -13.69 14.18 6.82
N VAL A 341 -12.48 13.62 6.65
CA VAL A 341 -11.61 13.96 5.53
C VAL A 341 -12.28 13.64 4.19
N ILE A 342 -12.89 12.46 4.03
CA ILE A 342 -13.64 12.10 2.81
C ILE A 342 -14.74 13.14 2.53
N SER A 343 -15.45 13.58 3.56
CA SER A 343 -16.53 14.57 3.42
C SER A 343 -16.00 15.93 3.00
N LEU A 344 -14.85 16.38 3.53
CA LEU A 344 -14.20 17.63 3.17
C LEU A 344 -13.72 17.67 1.71
N PHE A 345 -13.27 16.53 1.19
CA PHE A 345 -12.89 16.38 -0.21
C PHE A 345 -14.06 16.00 -1.14
N SER A 346 -15.30 16.08 -0.64
CA SER A 346 -16.49 15.68 -1.41
C SER A 346 -16.37 14.28 -2.02
N ALA A 347 -15.65 13.39 -1.36
CA ALA A 347 -15.32 12.02 -1.79
C ALA A 347 -14.61 11.95 -3.16
N ASN A 348 -13.85 12.98 -3.56
CA ASN A 348 -13.05 12.95 -4.78
C ASN A 348 -11.89 11.96 -4.62
N MET A 349 -11.95 10.85 -5.34
CA MET A 349 -10.93 9.80 -5.29
C MET A 349 -9.58 10.29 -5.80
N GLY A 350 -9.58 11.08 -6.89
CA GLY A 350 -8.35 11.56 -7.51
C GLY A 350 -7.53 12.43 -6.56
N ASP A 351 -8.16 13.40 -5.91
CA ASP A 351 -7.52 14.32 -4.98
C ASP A 351 -7.04 13.61 -3.72
N LEU A 352 -7.86 12.70 -3.15
CA LEU A 352 -7.49 11.94 -1.96
C LEU A 352 -6.32 11.01 -2.21
N VAL A 353 -6.32 10.28 -3.33
CA VAL A 353 -5.20 9.40 -3.71
C VAL A 353 -3.95 10.22 -4.02
N GLY A 354 -4.09 11.32 -4.77
CA GLY A 354 -2.99 12.23 -5.08
C GLY A 354 -2.32 12.78 -3.83
N LEU A 355 -3.10 13.32 -2.89
CA LEU A 355 -2.59 13.84 -1.63
C LEU A 355 -1.87 12.77 -0.80
N ALA A 356 -2.49 11.60 -0.63
CA ALA A 356 -1.93 10.53 0.17
C ALA A 356 -0.60 10.01 -0.41
N THR A 357 -0.53 9.83 -1.73
CA THR A 357 0.68 9.36 -2.41
C THR A 357 1.80 10.38 -2.41
N PHE A 358 1.49 11.66 -2.58
CA PHE A 358 2.45 12.76 -2.50
C PHE A 358 3.09 12.86 -1.10
N VAL A 359 2.28 12.83 -0.05
CA VAL A 359 2.75 12.84 1.34
C VAL A 359 3.70 11.66 1.59
N SER A 360 3.30 10.45 1.21
CA SER A 360 4.12 9.26 1.37
C SER A 360 5.45 9.34 0.60
N PHE A 361 5.44 9.95 -0.58
CA PHE A 361 6.66 10.16 -1.38
C PHE A 361 7.65 11.10 -0.69
N VAL A 362 7.19 12.23 -0.18
CA VAL A 362 8.04 13.24 0.46
C VAL A 362 8.74 12.71 1.70
N PHE A 363 8.06 11.88 2.50
CA PHE A 363 8.65 11.31 3.71
C PHE A 363 9.46 10.03 3.47
N ALA A 364 9.37 9.41 2.30
CA ALA A 364 10.03 8.15 2.02
C ALA A 364 11.56 8.13 2.24
N PRO A 365 12.36 9.11 1.75
CA PRO A 365 13.81 9.10 1.97
C PRO A 365 14.18 9.29 3.45
N LEU A 366 13.43 10.10 4.19
CA LEU A 366 13.64 10.32 5.61
C LEU A 366 13.38 9.04 6.42
N LEU A 367 12.28 8.36 6.16
CA LEU A 367 11.95 7.09 6.80
C LEU A 367 12.94 5.99 6.41
N GLY A 368 13.37 5.95 5.16
CA GLY A 368 14.41 5.02 4.70
C GLY A 368 15.72 5.19 5.46
N TRP A 369 16.13 6.45 5.70
CA TRP A 369 17.31 6.77 6.52
C TRP A 369 17.12 6.36 7.99
N MET A 370 15.97 6.63 8.58
CA MET A 370 15.65 6.24 9.94
C MET A 370 15.68 4.71 10.11
N ASN A 371 15.12 3.97 9.14
CA ASN A 371 15.15 2.51 9.13
C ASN A 371 16.58 1.97 9.07
N LEU A 372 17.41 2.50 8.16
CA LEU A 372 18.81 2.12 8.05
C LEU A 372 19.57 2.36 9.36
N LYS A 373 19.38 3.54 9.96
CA LYS A 373 20.03 3.90 11.21
C LYS A 373 19.61 2.97 12.36
N THR A 374 18.34 2.58 12.40
CA THR A 374 17.80 1.65 13.40
C THR A 374 18.45 0.27 13.29
N VAL A 375 18.48 -0.32 12.06
CA VAL A 375 19.03 -1.67 11.89
C VAL A 375 20.56 -1.75 11.93
N THR A 376 21.24 -0.62 11.84
CA THR A 376 22.71 -0.53 12.03
C THR A 376 23.08 -0.05 13.42
N GLY A 377 22.09 0.23 14.28
CA GLY A 377 22.25 0.66 15.65
C GLY A 377 22.72 -0.45 16.59
N LYS A 378 22.88 -0.10 17.87
CA LYS A 378 23.40 -0.99 18.91
C LYS A 378 22.48 -2.18 19.25
N ASP A 379 21.18 -2.04 19.00
CA ASP A 379 20.19 -3.07 19.32
C ASP A 379 20.30 -4.30 18.41
N VAL A 380 20.91 -4.16 17.22
CA VAL A 380 21.04 -5.24 16.25
C VAL A 380 22.50 -5.73 16.25
N PRO A 381 22.77 -7.01 16.61
CA PRO A 381 24.10 -7.60 16.55
C PRO A 381 24.72 -7.46 15.15
N LYS A 382 26.03 -7.23 15.06
CA LYS A 382 26.73 -6.98 13.79
C LYS A 382 26.50 -8.06 12.72
N GLU A 383 26.39 -9.32 13.14
CA GLU A 383 26.11 -10.48 12.27
C GLU A 383 24.72 -10.45 11.59
N HIS A 384 23.76 -9.77 12.23
CA HIS A 384 22.41 -9.61 11.75
C HIS A 384 22.15 -8.26 11.06
N GLN A 385 23.14 -7.35 11.07
CA GLN A 385 23.02 -6.09 10.36
C GLN A 385 23.00 -6.29 8.82
N PRO A 386 22.40 -5.36 8.06
CA PRO A 386 22.37 -5.44 6.61
C PRO A 386 23.78 -5.43 6.04
N LYS A 387 24.03 -6.28 5.04
CA LYS A 387 25.30 -6.32 4.29
C LYS A 387 25.49 -5.04 3.49
N MET A 388 26.74 -4.76 3.07
CA MET A 388 27.10 -3.52 2.36
C MET A 388 26.25 -3.29 1.09
N GLY A 389 25.98 -4.32 0.30
CA GLY A 389 25.15 -4.19 -0.90
C GLY A 389 23.73 -3.67 -0.60
N LEU A 390 23.11 -4.13 0.51
CA LEU A 390 21.78 -3.66 0.91
C LEU A 390 21.82 -2.22 1.44
N LYS A 391 22.91 -1.85 2.15
CA LYS A 391 23.12 -0.45 2.58
C LYS A 391 23.30 0.48 1.37
N MET A 392 24.08 0.08 0.37
CA MET A 392 24.26 0.84 -0.86
C MET A 392 22.93 1.02 -1.60
N LEU A 393 22.14 -0.05 -1.73
CA LEU A 393 20.81 0.01 -2.34
C LEU A 393 19.89 0.99 -1.58
N THR A 394 19.98 1.02 -0.24
CA THR A 394 19.25 1.99 0.59
C THR A 394 19.66 3.43 0.28
N TYR A 395 20.97 3.72 0.19
CA TYR A 395 21.46 5.05 -0.18
C TYR A 395 21.03 5.44 -1.59
N CYS A 396 21.12 4.53 -2.57
CA CYS A 396 20.62 4.78 -3.93
C CYS A 396 19.13 5.12 -3.93
N GLY A 397 18.32 4.38 -3.17
CA GLY A 397 16.90 4.67 -3.02
C GLY A 397 16.60 6.05 -2.40
N MET A 398 17.31 6.41 -1.33
CA MET A 398 17.16 7.72 -0.71
C MET A 398 17.56 8.86 -1.66
N ILE A 399 18.70 8.71 -2.35
CA ILE A 399 19.16 9.73 -3.32
C ILE A 399 18.17 9.87 -4.46
N PHE A 400 17.72 8.76 -5.05
CA PHE A 400 16.73 8.76 -6.14
C PHE A 400 15.45 9.50 -5.74
N LEU A 401 14.86 9.14 -4.61
CA LEU A 401 13.62 9.76 -4.13
C LEU A 401 13.81 11.25 -3.78
N SER A 402 14.95 11.61 -3.17
CA SER A 402 15.26 12.99 -2.84
C SER A 402 15.48 13.87 -4.07
N LEU A 403 16.24 13.39 -5.06
CA LEU A 403 16.48 14.12 -6.30
C LEU A 403 15.17 14.31 -7.09
N PHE A 404 14.31 13.30 -7.09
CA PHE A 404 13.03 13.39 -7.77
C PHE A 404 12.08 14.39 -7.08
N ALA A 405 12.06 14.42 -5.75
CA ALA A 405 11.32 15.43 -4.99
C ALA A 405 11.84 16.85 -5.24
N LEU A 406 13.16 17.04 -5.27
CA LEU A 406 13.78 18.33 -5.57
C LEU A 406 13.48 18.79 -6.99
N TYR A 407 13.51 17.88 -7.96
CA TYR A 407 13.17 18.18 -9.35
C TYR A 407 11.71 18.68 -9.46
N TYR A 408 10.78 18.03 -8.77
CA TYR A 408 9.39 18.47 -8.74
C TYR A 408 9.24 19.87 -8.10
N CYS A 409 9.89 20.09 -6.96
CA CYS A 409 9.87 21.42 -6.32
C CYS A 409 10.44 22.50 -7.25
N TRP A 410 11.51 22.18 -7.99
CA TRP A 410 12.08 23.11 -8.97
C TRP A 410 11.09 23.43 -10.10
N MET A 411 10.41 22.41 -10.64
CA MET A 411 9.39 22.62 -11.68
C MET A 411 8.23 23.53 -11.25
N LEU A 412 7.84 23.50 -9.96
CA LEU A 412 6.77 24.36 -9.43
C LEU A 412 7.20 25.83 -9.27
N LEU A 413 8.50 26.11 -9.33
CA LEU A 413 9.06 27.46 -9.13
C LEU A 413 9.45 28.15 -10.45
N VAL A 414 9.53 27.39 -11.55
CA VAL A 414 9.87 27.87 -12.90
C VAL A 414 8.66 27.88 -13.81
#